data_94aa01a78b0363c54d6d52a6838e992a
#
_entry.id   94aa01a78b0363c54d6d52a6838e992a
#
_cell.length_a   1.000
_cell.length_b   1.000
_cell.length_c   1.000
_cell.angle_alpha   90.00
_cell.angle_beta   90.00
_cell.angle_gamma   90.00
#
_symmetry.space_group_name_H-M   'P 1'
#
loop_
_entity.id
_entity.type
_entity.pdbx_description
1 polymer ?
#
loop_
_entity_poly.entity_id
_entity_poly.type
_entity_poly.pdbx_seq_one_letter_code
_entity_poly.pdbx_strand_id
1 'polypeptide(L)'
;MPNAAPSNGQERRTVTRGGGGPGVPPAEGFDSRLLLRVLTAFKRGDFSVRLPDDWTGLGGKIADALNDVIDLNQRMSRELDRLSRVVGKQGKIAERGTLGDVRGAWGTAIGCVNTLIADLGYPLSETSRVIGAVAKGDLSQSMAAEMDGRALEGEFLKTARTVNTMVEQLGSFASEVTRVAREVGTEGKLGGQAKVKGVAGTWKDLTDSVNSMASNLTAQVRNIAAVTTAVEIGRASCRERV
;
A
#
# COMPACT_ATOMS: atom_id res chain seq x y z
N MET A 1 13.11 108.12 61.88
CA MET A 1 12.04 107.83 60.90
C MET A 1 12.68 108.01 59.55
N PRO A 2 12.35 107.26 58.56
CA PRO A 2 11.78 105.87 58.40
C PRO A 2 12.66 104.98 57.52
N ASN A 3 12.56 103.77 57.73
CA ASN A 3 12.07 102.72 56.85
C ASN A 3 12.92 102.35 55.61
N ALA A 4 13.73 101.31 55.71
CA ALA A 4 14.36 100.61 54.59
C ALA A 4 13.67 99.25 54.36
N ALA A 5 13.22 99.08 53.15
CA ALA A 5 12.70 97.80 52.66
C ALA A 5 13.82 96.85 52.26
N PRO A 6 13.66 95.53 52.44
CA PRO A 6 14.70 94.55 52.08
C PRO A 6 14.60 94.13 50.62
N SER A 7 15.72 93.98 49.96
CA SER A 7 15.93 93.45 48.61
C SER A 7 15.71 91.98 48.61
N ASN A 8 14.83 91.50 47.71
CA ASN A 8 14.54 90.14 47.48
C ASN A 8 15.57 89.47 46.53
N GLY A 9 16.50 88.72 47.12
CA GLY A 9 17.45 87.90 46.38
C GLY A 9 16.83 86.62 45.90
N GLN A 10 16.51 86.52 44.63
CA GLN A 10 16.08 85.28 44.00
C GLN A 10 17.30 84.38 43.78
N GLU A 11 17.50 83.43 44.68
CA GLU A 11 18.35 82.26 44.40
C GLU A 11 17.75 81.35 43.29
N ARG A 12 18.45 81.35 42.15
CA ARG A 12 18.22 80.36 41.11
C ARG A 12 18.70 79.01 41.62
N ARG A 13 17.76 78.13 42.06
CA ARG A 13 18.03 76.69 42.23
C ARG A 13 18.33 76.07 40.85
N THR A 14 19.60 75.82 40.58
CA THR A 14 20.00 74.86 39.54
C THR A 14 19.58 73.47 39.92
N VAL A 15 18.53 72.94 39.23
CA VAL A 15 18.15 71.57 39.33
C VAL A 15 19.21 70.76 38.61
N THR A 16 20.11 70.15 39.33
CA THR A 16 20.99 69.11 38.83
C THR A 16 20.11 67.94 38.47
N ARG A 17 20.00 67.66 37.16
CA ARG A 17 19.43 66.42 36.63
C ARG A 17 20.23 65.27 37.23
N GLY A 18 19.59 64.54 38.12
CA GLY A 18 20.06 63.27 38.68
C GLY A 18 20.49 62.32 37.58
N GLY A 19 21.59 61.66 37.81
CA GLY A 19 22.20 60.67 36.94
C GLY A 19 21.21 59.59 36.57
N GLY A 20 21.10 59.30 35.31
CA GLY A 20 20.49 58.10 34.83
C GLY A 20 21.21 56.89 35.42
N GLY A 21 20.51 56.12 36.19
CA GLY A 21 20.97 54.77 36.52
C GLY A 21 21.26 53.99 35.23
N PRO A 22 22.09 52.94 35.29
CA PRO A 22 22.35 52.13 34.14
C PRO A 22 20.99 51.67 33.57
N GLY A 23 20.67 52.17 32.38
CA GLY A 23 19.47 51.73 31.65
C GLY A 23 19.49 50.23 31.58
N VAL A 24 18.46 49.61 32.11
CA VAL A 24 18.18 48.21 31.81
C VAL A 24 18.17 48.15 30.28
N PRO A 25 19.05 47.37 29.65
CA PRO A 25 19.02 47.23 28.20
C PRO A 25 17.58 46.83 27.83
N PRO A 26 16.99 47.39 26.76
CA PRO A 26 15.68 46.95 26.30
C PRO A 26 15.75 45.46 26.21
N ALA A 27 14.72 44.76 26.69
CA ALA A 27 14.62 43.29 26.60
C ALA A 27 14.83 42.94 25.15
N GLU A 28 16.06 42.64 24.77
CA GLU A 28 16.45 42.28 23.42
C GLU A 28 15.69 41.00 23.09
N GLY A 29 14.75 41.09 22.15
CA GLY A 29 14.49 39.96 21.37
C GLY A 29 13.10 39.42 21.25
N PHE A 30 12.05 39.82 21.96
CA PHE A 30 10.71 39.30 21.69
C PHE A 30 9.89 40.26 20.80
N ASP A 31 9.85 40.00 19.48
CA ASP A 31 8.97 40.70 18.55
C ASP A 31 7.66 39.91 18.35
N SER A 32 6.60 40.32 19.03
CA SER A 32 5.28 39.73 18.91
C SER A 32 4.67 39.85 17.51
N ARG A 33 5.07 40.85 16.71
CA ARG A 33 4.61 41.02 15.33
C ARG A 33 5.28 39.99 14.41
N LEU A 34 6.56 39.71 14.63
CA LEU A 34 7.29 38.68 13.92
C LEU A 34 6.74 37.31 14.28
N LEU A 35 6.51 37.02 15.57
CA LEU A 35 5.87 35.79 16.02
C LEU A 35 4.52 35.59 15.35
N LEU A 36 3.65 36.62 15.34
CA LEU A 36 2.34 36.51 14.69
C LEU A 36 2.46 36.25 13.18
N ARG A 37 3.46 36.83 12.53
CA ARG A 37 3.74 36.63 11.11
C ARG A 37 4.14 35.19 10.82
N VAL A 38 5.07 34.63 11.60
CA VAL A 38 5.54 33.24 11.49
C VAL A 38 4.38 32.26 11.79
N LEU A 39 3.61 32.47 12.85
CA LEU A 39 2.43 31.66 13.16
C LEU A 39 1.38 31.71 12.04
N THR A 40 1.18 32.88 11.41
CA THR A 40 0.25 33.03 10.29
C THR A 40 0.72 32.28 9.05
N ALA A 41 2.02 32.31 8.75
CA ALA A 41 2.62 31.55 7.66
C ALA A 41 2.53 30.03 7.94
N PHE A 42 2.90 29.59 9.14
CA PHE A 42 2.77 28.22 9.59
C PHE A 42 1.33 27.69 9.48
N LYS A 43 0.36 28.49 9.95
CA LYS A 43 -1.09 28.17 9.80
C LYS A 43 -1.49 27.94 8.35
N ARG A 44 -0.87 28.60 7.38
CA ARG A 44 -1.12 28.42 5.94
C ARG A 44 -0.38 27.24 5.33
N GLY A 45 0.42 26.51 6.13
CA GLY A 45 1.23 25.39 5.67
C GLY A 45 2.62 25.76 5.16
N ASP A 46 3.06 27.00 5.36
CA ASP A 46 4.43 27.38 5.04
C ASP A 46 5.35 26.97 6.21
N PHE A 47 6.05 25.85 6.04
CA PHE A 47 6.99 25.31 7.01
C PHE A 47 8.44 25.74 6.73
N SER A 48 8.65 26.71 5.85
CA SER A 48 9.99 27.26 5.58
C SER A 48 10.37 28.41 6.52
N VAL A 49 9.37 29.00 7.16
CA VAL A 49 9.55 30.15 8.07
C VAL A 49 10.20 29.72 9.38
N ARG A 50 10.98 30.65 10.00
CA ARG A 50 11.62 30.45 11.32
C ARG A 50 11.58 31.73 12.10
N LEU A 51 11.52 31.61 13.43
CA LEU A 51 11.86 32.70 14.35
C LEU A 51 13.37 32.78 14.51
N PRO A 52 13.91 33.96 14.83
CA PRO A 52 15.33 34.14 15.12
C PRO A 52 15.78 33.26 16.29
N ASP A 53 17.00 32.76 16.22
CA ASP A 53 17.67 31.93 17.24
C ASP A 53 18.46 32.73 18.27
N ASP A 54 18.58 34.05 18.04
CA ASP A 54 19.27 34.99 18.92
C ASP A 54 18.40 35.59 20.05
N TRP A 55 17.12 35.23 20.08
CA TRP A 55 16.22 35.65 21.16
C TRP A 55 16.61 34.99 22.47
N THR A 56 16.52 35.74 23.58
CA THR A 56 16.91 35.27 24.91
C THR A 56 15.73 35.19 25.88
N GLY A 57 15.95 34.57 27.04
CA GLY A 57 14.93 34.42 28.05
C GLY A 57 13.70 33.60 27.62
N LEU A 58 12.51 34.05 27.97
CA LEU A 58 11.26 33.36 27.62
C LEU A 58 10.97 33.43 26.11
N GLY A 59 11.33 34.56 25.46
CA GLY A 59 11.20 34.76 24.02
C GLY A 59 11.99 33.71 23.21
N GLY A 60 13.24 33.48 23.61
CA GLY A 60 14.11 32.47 22.99
C GLY A 60 13.50 31.04 23.14
N LYS A 61 13.02 30.67 24.34
CA LYS A 61 12.38 29.38 24.56
C LYS A 61 11.12 29.18 23.69
N ILE A 62 10.36 30.26 23.48
CA ILE A 62 9.19 30.21 22.57
C ILE A 62 9.66 30.05 21.12
N ALA A 63 10.71 30.75 20.70
CA ALA A 63 11.27 30.65 19.36
C ALA A 63 11.78 29.24 19.08
N ASP A 64 12.57 28.66 19.99
CA ASP A 64 13.10 27.31 19.88
C ASP A 64 11.96 26.27 19.77
N ALA A 65 11.02 26.33 20.71
CA ALA A 65 9.89 25.38 20.72
C ALA A 65 9.03 25.47 19.45
N LEU A 66 8.78 26.68 18.94
CA LEU A 66 8.01 26.87 17.71
C LEU A 66 8.83 26.43 16.47
N ASN A 67 10.11 26.73 16.40
CA ASN A 67 10.98 26.28 15.33
C ASN A 67 11.08 24.75 15.29
N ASP A 68 11.14 24.07 16.44
CA ASP A 68 11.11 22.61 16.54
C ASP A 68 9.80 22.04 15.99
N VAL A 69 8.67 22.64 16.35
CA VAL A 69 7.36 22.22 15.81
C VAL A 69 7.28 22.43 14.29
N ILE A 70 7.76 23.56 13.80
CA ILE A 70 7.81 23.84 12.36
C ILE A 70 8.72 22.83 11.64
N ASP A 71 9.88 22.51 12.20
CA ASP A 71 10.81 21.54 11.64
C ASP A 71 10.20 20.13 11.58
N LEU A 72 9.53 19.69 12.63
CA LEU A 72 8.82 18.43 12.66
C LEU A 72 7.74 18.36 11.57
N ASN A 73 6.95 19.42 11.38
CA ASN A 73 5.95 19.47 10.31
C ASN A 73 6.61 19.44 8.92
N GLN A 74 7.70 20.15 8.73
CA GLN A 74 8.45 20.16 7.49
C GLN A 74 9.02 18.78 7.16
N ARG A 75 9.59 18.08 8.16
CA ARG A 75 10.09 16.69 8.00
C ARG A 75 8.96 15.73 7.70
N MET A 76 7.84 15.82 8.40
CA MET A 76 6.65 15.00 8.13
C MET A 76 6.16 15.19 6.70
N SER A 77 6.00 16.45 6.26
CA SER A 77 5.55 16.76 4.90
C SER A 77 6.48 16.18 3.82
N ARG A 78 7.79 16.35 4.00
CA ARG A 78 8.80 15.79 3.07
C ARG A 78 8.77 14.26 3.04
N GLU A 79 8.61 13.64 4.21
CA GLU A 79 8.58 12.18 4.31
C GLU A 79 7.31 11.59 3.69
N LEU A 80 6.15 12.22 3.87
CA LEU A 80 4.91 11.82 3.20
C LEU A 80 5.01 11.99 1.68
N ASP A 81 5.64 13.07 1.19
CA ASP A 81 5.89 13.25 -0.24
C ASP A 81 6.85 12.18 -0.78
N ARG A 82 7.92 11.86 -0.04
CA ARG A 82 8.83 10.75 -0.38
C ARG A 82 8.08 9.44 -0.48
N LEU A 83 7.26 9.08 0.52
CA LEU A 83 6.46 7.85 0.53
C LEU A 83 5.46 7.82 -0.61
N SER A 84 4.74 8.91 -0.86
CA SER A 84 3.81 9.00 -1.99
C SER A 84 4.50 8.71 -3.32
N ARG A 85 5.72 9.18 -3.51
CA ARG A 85 6.49 8.95 -4.73
C ARG A 85 7.07 7.54 -4.78
N VAL A 86 7.69 7.07 -3.70
CA VAL A 86 8.45 5.81 -3.68
C VAL A 86 7.50 4.61 -3.56
N VAL A 87 6.56 4.66 -2.64
CA VAL A 87 5.56 3.59 -2.46
C VAL A 87 4.45 3.71 -3.51
N GLY A 88 3.83 4.90 -3.61
CA GLY A 88 2.66 5.09 -4.45
C GLY A 88 2.95 5.04 -5.95
N LYS A 89 4.01 5.74 -6.43
CA LYS A 89 4.30 5.83 -7.86
C LYS A 89 5.32 4.80 -8.36
N GLN A 90 6.31 4.46 -7.54
CA GLN A 90 7.35 3.48 -7.92
C GLN A 90 7.02 2.04 -7.49
N GLY A 91 5.97 1.83 -6.70
CA GLY A 91 5.55 0.50 -6.26
C GLY A 91 6.48 -0.18 -5.25
N LYS A 92 7.38 0.57 -4.59
CA LYS A 92 8.30 0.01 -3.60
C LYS A 92 7.61 -0.15 -2.24
N ILE A 93 6.72 -1.12 -2.15
CA ILE A 93 5.85 -1.37 -1.00
C ILE A 93 6.59 -1.83 0.28
N ALA A 94 7.86 -2.19 0.19
CA ALA A 94 8.69 -2.52 1.35
C ALA A 94 9.24 -1.28 2.07
N GLU A 95 9.21 -0.12 1.45
CA GLU A 95 9.68 1.14 2.04
C GLU A 95 8.80 1.58 3.21
N ARG A 96 9.44 2.21 4.18
CA ARG A 96 8.77 2.74 5.37
C ARG A 96 9.18 4.19 5.61
N GLY A 97 8.27 4.94 6.22
CA GLY A 97 8.54 6.31 6.65
C GLY A 97 9.23 6.36 8.00
N THR A 98 10.08 7.36 8.16
CA THR A 98 10.72 7.65 9.44
C THR A 98 10.88 9.15 9.64
N LEU A 99 10.75 9.58 10.89
CA LEU A 99 11.01 10.97 11.30
C LEU A 99 12.21 11.07 12.24
N GLY A 100 12.99 9.98 12.38
CA GLY A 100 14.04 9.86 13.39
C GLY A 100 13.46 9.55 14.77
N ASP A 101 14.17 9.95 15.82
CA ASP A 101 13.71 9.73 17.21
C ASP A 101 12.66 10.78 17.61
N VAL A 102 11.42 10.52 17.22
CA VAL A 102 10.26 11.35 17.59
C VAL A 102 9.30 10.54 18.46
N ARG A 103 8.65 11.22 19.42
CA ARG A 103 7.75 10.61 20.40
C ARG A 103 6.34 11.18 20.28
N GLY A 104 5.40 10.57 21.05
CA GLY A 104 4.02 11.02 21.11
C GLY A 104 3.30 10.91 19.76
N ALA A 105 2.41 11.85 19.48
CA ALA A 105 1.54 11.82 18.31
C ALA A 105 2.29 11.80 16.97
N TRP A 106 3.48 12.38 16.87
CA TRP A 106 4.29 12.36 15.66
C TRP A 106 4.79 10.95 15.31
N GLY A 107 5.30 10.23 16.33
CA GLY A 107 5.70 8.83 16.16
C GLY A 107 4.50 7.93 15.83
N THR A 108 3.37 8.17 16.48
CA THR A 108 2.12 7.45 16.19
C THR A 108 1.65 7.70 14.76
N ALA A 109 1.67 8.93 14.29
CA ALA A 109 1.23 9.28 12.93
C ALA A 109 2.05 8.57 11.84
N ILE A 110 3.38 8.60 11.94
CA ILE A 110 4.22 7.90 10.96
C ILE A 110 4.09 6.37 11.09
N GLY A 111 3.89 5.87 12.31
CA GLY A 111 3.59 4.47 12.58
C GLY A 111 2.30 4.02 11.89
N CYS A 112 1.21 4.80 11.98
CA CYS A 112 -0.05 4.53 11.28
C CYS A 112 0.13 4.49 9.76
N VAL A 113 0.93 5.40 9.20
CA VAL A 113 1.25 5.39 7.77
C VAL A 113 2.00 4.11 7.39
N ASN A 114 2.97 3.69 8.20
CA ASN A 114 3.72 2.46 7.97
C ASN A 114 2.84 1.20 8.06
N THR A 115 1.91 1.17 9.01
CA THR A 115 0.92 0.08 9.11
C THR A 115 0.02 0.06 7.88
N LEU A 116 -0.48 1.22 7.43
CA LEU A 116 -1.28 1.32 6.21
C LEU A 116 -0.53 0.78 4.99
N ILE A 117 0.76 1.13 4.82
CA ILE A 117 1.59 0.61 3.73
C ILE A 117 1.75 -0.92 3.84
N ALA A 118 1.91 -1.47 5.03
CA ALA A 118 2.01 -2.91 5.25
C ALA A 118 0.69 -3.63 4.90
N ASP A 119 -0.42 -3.13 5.42
CA ASP A 119 -1.76 -3.71 5.25
C ASP A 119 -2.21 -3.70 3.78
N LEU A 120 -1.81 -2.70 3.00
CA LEU A 120 -2.05 -2.64 1.56
C LEU A 120 -1.04 -3.47 0.74
N GLY A 121 0.21 -3.48 1.17
CA GLY A 121 1.31 -4.13 0.44
C GLY A 121 1.27 -5.65 0.50
N TYR A 122 0.87 -6.23 1.63
CA TYR A 122 0.84 -7.68 1.80
C TYR A 122 -0.12 -8.38 0.83
N PRO A 123 -1.42 -8.03 0.74
CA PRO A 123 -2.34 -8.67 -0.18
C PRO A 123 -1.92 -8.52 -1.65
N LEU A 124 -1.32 -7.39 -2.00
CA LEU A 124 -0.80 -7.15 -3.35
C LEU A 124 0.37 -8.08 -3.68
N SER A 125 1.31 -8.25 -2.74
CA SER A 125 2.44 -9.16 -2.90
C SER A 125 2.00 -10.61 -3.02
N GLU A 126 1.06 -11.06 -2.17
CA GLU A 126 0.51 -12.40 -2.21
C GLU A 126 -0.26 -12.67 -3.51
N THR A 127 -1.07 -11.72 -3.98
CA THR A 127 -1.73 -11.81 -5.28
C THR A 127 -0.71 -11.97 -6.40
N SER A 128 0.34 -11.17 -6.41
CA SER A 128 1.42 -11.26 -7.42
C SER A 128 2.16 -12.59 -7.34
N ARG A 129 2.41 -13.12 -6.14
CA ARG A 129 3.05 -14.43 -5.92
C ARG A 129 2.21 -15.55 -6.54
N VAL A 130 0.92 -15.59 -6.22
CA VAL A 130 0.02 -16.64 -6.71
C VAL A 130 -0.18 -16.55 -8.23
N ILE A 131 -0.42 -15.35 -8.78
CA ILE A 131 -0.52 -15.15 -10.23
C ILE A 131 0.78 -15.55 -10.93
N GLY A 132 1.94 -15.21 -10.35
CA GLY A 132 3.23 -15.60 -10.87
C GLY A 132 3.48 -17.11 -10.86
N ALA A 133 2.94 -17.84 -9.88
CA ALA A 133 2.94 -19.31 -9.84
C ALA A 133 2.04 -19.89 -10.95
N VAL A 134 0.81 -19.39 -11.08
CA VAL A 134 -0.13 -19.78 -12.14
C VAL A 134 0.48 -19.60 -13.54
N ALA A 135 1.15 -18.47 -13.77
CA ALA A 135 1.83 -18.19 -15.04
C ALA A 135 2.95 -19.19 -15.38
N LYS A 136 3.51 -19.87 -14.37
CA LYS A 136 4.50 -20.95 -14.52
C LYS A 136 3.88 -22.35 -14.57
N GLY A 137 2.55 -22.44 -14.51
CA GLY A 137 1.81 -23.71 -14.49
C GLY A 137 1.72 -24.35 -13.09
N ASP A 138 2.19 -23.68 -12.03
CA ASP A 138 2.01 -24.12 -10.64
C ASP A 138 0.63 -23.67 -10.13
N LEU A 139 -0.30 -24.60 -10.13
CA LEU A 139 -1.69 -24.42 -9.68
C LEU A 139 -1.90 -24.95 -8.25
N SER A 140 -0.83 -25.22 -7.51
CA SER A 140 -0.89 -25.66 -6.12
C SER A 140 -0.90 -24.50 -5.10
N GLN A 141 -0.59 -23.30 -5.54
CA GLN A 141 -0.47 -22.14 -4.71
C GLN A 141 -1.81 -21.47 -4.44
N SER A 142 -2.01 -21.01 -3.23
CA SER A 142 -3.17 -20.23 -2.84
C SER A 142 -2.77 -18.96 -2.09
N MET A 143 -3.64 -17.99 -2.07
CA MET A 143 -3.50 -16.77 -1.28
C MET A 143 -4.00 -17.04 0.14
N ALA A 144 -3.17 -16.70 1.15
CA ALA A 144 -3.57 -16.82 2.54
C ALA A 144 -4.74 -15.88 2.86
N ALA A 145 -5.69 -16.34 3.65
CA ALA A 145 -6.82 -15.54 4.15
C ALA A 145 -6.49 -14.81 5.47
N GLU A 146 -5.26 -14.95 5.97
CA GLU A 146 -4.78 -14.34 7.20
C GLU A 146 -3.42 -13.67 6.97
N MET A 147 -3.17 -12.59 7.71
CA MET A 147 -1.91 -11.87 7.77
C MET A 147 -1.55 -11.59 9.23
N ASP A 148 -0.36 -12.04 9.66
CA ASP A 148 0.14 -11.86 11.04
C ASP A 148 -0.90 -12.26 12.11
N GLY A 149 -1.61 -13.39 11.89
CA GLY A 149 -2.65 -13.89 12.81
C GLY A 149 -3.97 -13.10 12.79
N ARG A 150 -4.14 -12.17 11.85
CA ARG A 150 -5.40 -11.46 11.61
C ARG A 150 -6.04 -11.92 10.31
N ALA A 151 -7.31 -12.26 10.34
CA ALA A 151 -8.06 -12.58 9.13
C ALA A 151 -8.13 -11.36 8.20
N LEU A 152 -8.01 -11.59 6.91
CA LEU A 152 -8.29 -10.57 5.91
C LEU A 152 -9.80 -10.26 5.91
N GLU A 153 -10.14 -8.99 5.74
CA GLU A 153 -11.52 -8.52 5.73
C GLU A 153 -11.82 -7.70 4.46
N GLY A 154 -13.09 -7.42 4.24
CA GLY A 154 -13.55 -6.54 3.16
C GLY A 154 -13.06 -6.98 1.77
N GLU A 155 -12.58 -6.03 0.98
CA GLU A 155 -12.12 -6.26 -0.39
C GLU A 155 -10.85 -7.13 -0.46
N PHE A 156 -10.01 -7.16 0.56
CA PHE A 156 -8.84 -8.04 0.58
C PHE A 156 -9.23 -9.52 0.70
N LEU A 157 -10.19 -9.83 1.57
CA LEU A 157 -10.73 -11.18 1.69
C LEU A 157 -11.45 -11.62 0.41
N LYS A 158 -12.19 -10.70 -0.20
CA LYS A 158 -12.86 -10.95 -1.48
C LYS A 158 -11.85 -11.23 -2.59
N THR A 159 -10.77 -10.46 -2.68
CA THR A 159 -9.68 -10.68 -3.64
C THR A 159 -9.03 -12.04 -3.42
N ALA A 160 -8.68 -12.40 -2.17
CA ALA A 160 -8.10 -13.69 -1.85
C ALA A 160 -9.00 -14.86 -2.27
N ARG A 161 -10.30 -14.79 -1.96
CA ARG A 161 -11.27 -15.80 -2.37
C ARG A 161 -11.39 -15.91 -3.89
N THR A 162 -11.45 -14.78 -4.59
CA THR A 162 -11.56 -14.74 -6.06
C THR A 162 -10.33 -15.37 -6.72
N VAL A 163 -9.13 -15.02 -6.26
CA VAL A 163 -7.86 -15.58 -6.76
C VAL A 163 -7.81 -17.09 -6.48
N ASN A 164 -8.17 -17.53 -5.26
CA ASN A 164 -8.15 -18.94 -4.90
C ASN A 164 -9.16 -19.76 -5.74
N THR A 165 -10.39 -19.24 -5.91
CA THR A 165 -11.38 -19.87 -6.77
C THR A 165 -10.90 -20.00 -8.22
N MET A 166 -10.24 -18.97 -8.75
CA MET A 166 -9.65 -19.03 -10.09
C MET A 166 -8.58 -20.12 -10.19
N VAL A 167 -7.69 -20.23 -9.22
CA VAL A 167 -6.63 -21.25 -9.20
C VAL A 167 -7.22 -22.65 -9.10
N GLU A 168 -8.22 -22.86 -8.23
CA GLU A 168 -8.93 -24.13 -8.09
C GLU A 168 -9.62 -24.56 -9.39
N GLN A 169 -10.30 -23.64 -10.07
CA GLN A 169 -10.96 -23.91 -11.36
C GLN A 169 -9.94 -24.30 -12.44
N LEU A 170 -8.83 -23.55 -12.54
CA LEU A 170 -7.73 -23.86 -13.46
C LEU A 170 -7.11 -25.22 -13.17
N GLY A 171 -6.84 -25.53 -11.90
CA GLY A 171 -6.27 -26.80 -11.46
C GLY A 171 -7.18 -27.98 -11.76
N SER A 172 -8.47 -27.84 -11.46
CA SER A 172 -9.47 -28.86 -11.74
C SER A 172 -9.62 -29.10 -13.26
N PHE A 173 -9.68 -28.05 -14.05
CA PHE A 173 -9.73 -28.15 -15.52
C PHE A 173 -8.48 -28.84 -16.09
N ALA A 174 -7.28 -28.39 -15.72
CA ALA A 174 -6.04 -28.98 -16.18
C ALA A 174 -5.91 -30.48 -15.82
N SER A 175 -6.31 -30.83 -14.59
CA SER A 175 -6.32 -32.22 -14.11
C SER A 175 -7.30 -33.09 -14.92
N GLU A 176 -8.54 -32.65 -15.13
CA GLU A 176 -9.56 -33.36 -15.86
C GLU A 176 -9.21 -33.53 -17.35
N VAL A 177 -8.70 -32.49 -17.99
CA VAL A 177 -8.24 -32.57 -19.38
C VAL A 177 -7.08 -33.57 -19.53
N THR A 178 -6.11 -33.51 -18.61
CA THR A 178 -4.97 -34.45 -18.60
C THR A 178 -5.44 -35.89 -18.37
N ARG A 179 -6.40 -36.11 -17.45
CA ARG A 179 -6.98 -37.42 -17.20
C ARG A 179 -7.68 -37.97 -18.46
N VAL A 180 -8.57 -37.19 -19.08
CA VAL A 180 -9.27 -37.61 -20.31
C VAL A 180 -8.31 -37.88 -21.46
N ALA A 181 -7.31 -37.03 -21.63
CA ALA A 181 -6.30 -37.24 -22.67
C ALA A 181 -5.48 -38.52 -22.46
N ARG A 182 -5.15 -38.88 -21.22
CA ARG A 182 -4.43 -40.10 -20.87
C ARG A 182 -5.34 -41.32 -21.07
N GLU A 183 -6.58 -41.30 -20.54
CA GLU A 183 -7.53 -42.38 -20.66
C GLU A 183 -7.81 -42.74 -22.11
N VAL A 184 -8.13 -41.73 -22.95
CA VAL A 184 -8.45 -41.93 -24.34
C VAL A 184 -7.23 -42.20 -25.22
N GLY A 185 -6.16 -41.39 -25.04
CA GLY A 185 -4.98 -41.42 -25.91
C GLY A 185 -3.96 -42.52 -25.60
N THR A 186 -3.79 -42.87 -24.32
CA THR A 186 -2.74 -43.81 -23.90
C THR A 186 -3.32 -45.15 -23.38
N GLU A 187 -4.40 -45.11 -22.61
CA GLU A 187 -4.96 -46.31 -22.00
C GLU A 187 -6.04 -46.99 -22.83
N GLY A 188 -6.47 -46.37 -23.93
CA GLY A 188 -7.53 -46.87 -24.79
C GLY A 188 -8.90 -46.98 -24.11
N LYS A 189 -9.09 -46.28 -22.96
CA LYS A 189 -10.37 -46.23 -22.24
C LYS A 189 -11.31 -45.24 -22.94
N LEU A 190 -12.18 -45.76 -23.79
CA LEU A 190 -13.10 -44.96 -24.57
C LEU A 190 -14.33 -44.52 -23.74
N GLY A 191 -14.73 -43.24 -23.86
CA GLY A 191 -15.95 -42.67 -23.26
C GLY A 191 -15.71 -41.86 -21.99
N GLY A 192 -14.45 -41.61 -21.60
CA GLY A 192 -14.11 -40.69 -20.50
C GLY A 192 -14.54 -39.25 -20.82
N GLN A 193 -15.09 -38.55 -19.82
CA GLN A 193 -15.49 -37.14 -19.94
C GLN A 193 -14.88 -36.33 -18.80
N ALA A 194 -14.45 -35.10 -19.09
CA ALA A 194 -13.99 -34.12 -18.11
C ALA A 194 -15.20 -33.61 -17.29
N LYS A 195 -15.05 -33.58 -15.97
CA LYS A 195 -16.07 -33.08 -15.04
C LYS A 195 -15.48 -32.00 -14.15
N VAL A 196 -15.62 -30.75 -14.53
CA VAL A 196 -15.14 -29.58 -13.76
C VAL A 196 -16.35 -28.96 -13.06
N LYS A 197 -16.30 -28.89 -11.73
CA LYS A 197 -17.37 -28.31 -10.93
C LYS A 197 -17.30 -26.81 -10.91
N GLY A 198 -18.42 -26.10 -10.87
CA GLY A 198 -18.49 -24.65 -10.64
C GLY A 198 -18.01 -23.79 -11.81
N VAL A 199 -17.80 -24.36 -12.99
CA VAL A 199 -17.41 -23.62 -14.19
C VAL A 199 -18.61 -23.05 -14.93
N ALA A 200 -18.45 -21.82 -15.45
CA ALA A 200 -19.43 -21.12 -16.26
C ALA A 200 -18.72 -20.38 -17.40
N GLY A 201 -19.50 -19.88 -18.39
CA GLY A 201 -18.96 -19.12 -19.52
C GLY A 201 -17.90 -19.92 -20.27
N THR A 202 -16.82 -19.27 -20.68
CA THR A 202 -15.75 -19.87 -21.50
C THR A 202 -15.13 -21.13 -20.89
N TRP A 203 -15.05 -21.28 -19.58
CA TRP A 203 -14.54 -22.49 -18.93
C TRP A 203 -15.44 -23.70 -19.15
N LYS A 204 -16.77 -23.46 -19.13
CA LYS A 204 -17.75 -24.50 -19.47
C LYS A 204 -17.64 -24.88 -20.92
N ASP A 205 -17.55 -23.90 -21.83
CA ASP A 205 -17.43 -24.13 -23.27
C ASP A 205 -16.18 -24.95 -23.63
N LEU A 206 -15.05 -24.66 -22.96
CA LEU A 206 -13.81 -25.42 -23.08
C LEU A 206 -13.98 -26.87 -22.62
N THR A 207 -14.63 -27.08 -21.47
CA THR A 207 -14.93 -28.44 -20.95
C THR A 207 -15.83 -29.21 -21.89
N ASP A 208 -16.88 -28.58 -22.41
CA ASP A 208 -17.81 -29.19 -23.38
C ASP A 208 -17.09 -29.51 -24.70
N SER A 209 -16.18 -28.68 -25.17
CA SER A 209 -15.36 -28.90 -26.35
C SER A 209 -14.42 -30.11 -26.19
N VAL A 210 -13.75 -30.24 -25.02
CA VAL A 210 -12.94 -31.43 -24.69
C VAL A 210 -13.76 -32.68 -24.66
N ASN A 211 -14.98 -32.66 -24.07
CA ASN A 211 -15.89 -33.77 -24.01
C ASN A 211 -16.39 -34.19 -25.40
N SER A 212 -16.71 -33.23 -26.25
CA SER A 212 -17.09 -33.47 -27.63
C SER A 212 -15.96 -34.13 -28.43
N MET A 213 -14.72 -33.64 -28.29
CA MET A 213 -13.54 -34.24 -28.93
C MET A 213 -13.36 -35.72 -28.46
N ALA A 214 -13.42 -35.99 -27.16
CA ALA A 214 -13.27 -37.32 -26.60
C ALA A 214 -14.37 -38.27 -27.11
N SER A 215 -15.61 -37.78 -27.21
CA SER A 215 -16.76 -38.56 -27.76
C SER A 215 -16.58 -38.87 -29.23
N ASN A 216 -16.15 -37.90 -30.04
CA ASN A 216 -15.91 -38.12 -31.48
C ASN A 216 -14.77 -39.12 -31.70
N LEU A 217 -13.66 -39.01 -30.95
CA LEU A 217 -12.57 -39.97 -31.02
C LEU A 217 -13.01 -41.40 -30.64
N THR A 218 -13.82 -41.52 -29.59
CA THR A 218 -14.42 -42.77 -29.15
C THR A 218 -15.29 -43.41 -30.26
N ALA A 219 -16.15 -42.62 -30.93
CA ALA A 219 -16.98 -43.08 -32.02
C ALA A 219 -16.16 -43.55 -33.22
N GLN A 220 -15.12 -42.80 -33.62
CA GLN A 220 -14.22 -43.16 -34.72
C GLN A 220 -13.48 -44.48 -34.44
N VAL A 221 -12.89 -44.65 -33.25
CA VAL A 221 -12.17 -45.89 -32.89
C VAL A 221 -13.12 -47.08 -32.86
N ARG A 222 -14.35 -46.95 -32.35
CA ARG A 222 -15.37 -48.03 -32.39
C ARG A 222 -15.77 -48.38 -33.80
N ASN A 223 -15.96 -47.43 -34.69
CA ASN A 223 -16.25 -47.65 -36.09
C ASN A 223 -15.13 -48.41 -36.81
N ILE A 224 -13.88 -48.03 -36.57
CA ILE A 224 -12.71 -48.73 -37.13
C ILE A 224 -12.67 -50.17 -36.65
N ALA A 225 -12.85 -50.39 -35.32
CA ALA A 225 -12.91 -51.75 -34.76
C ALA A 225 -14.05 -52.61 -35.36
N ALA A 226 -15.21 -52.03 -35.54
CA ALA A 226 -16.36 -52.71 -36.16
C ALA A 226 -16.08 -53.12 -37.62
N VAL A 227 -15.51 -52.22 -38.42
CA VAL A 227 -15.11 -52.49 -39.82
C VAL A 227 -14.05 -53.59 -39.89
N THR A 228 -13.04 -53.53 -39.01
CA THR A 228 -11.95 -54.51 -38.94
C THR A 228 -12.50 -55.90 -38.61
N THR A 229 -13.39 -55.99 -37.65
CA THR A 229 -14.06 -57.25 -37.26
C THR A 229 -14.91 -57.77 -38.42
N ALA A 230 -15.67 -56.96 -39.11
CA ALA A 230 -16.47 -57.36 -40.26
C ALA A 230 -15.60 -57.92 -41.44
N VAL A 231 -14.45 -57.30 -41.68
CA VAL A 231 -13.49 -57.77 -42.70
C VAL A 231 -12.89 -59.12 -42.28
N GLU A 232 -12.54 -59.32 -41.02
CA GLU A 232 -12.06 -60.64 -40.52
C GLU A 232 -13.10 -61.74 -40.63
N ILE A 233 -14.32 -61.48 -40.25
CA ILE A 233 -15.45 -62.44 -40.41
C ILE A 233 -15.70 -62.77 -41.87
N GLY A 234 -15.69 -61.75 -42.77
CA GLY A 234 -15.85 -61.96 -44.21
C GLY A 234 -14.73 -62.82 -44.81
N ARG A 235 -13.48 -62.61 -44.38
CA ARG A 235 -12.31 -63.43 -44.81
C ARG A 235 -12.42 -64.87 -44.27
N ALA A 236 -12.81 -65.04 -43.07
CA ALA A 236 -13.03 -66.41 -42.51
C ALA A 236 -14.11 -67.14 -43.27
N SER A 237 -15.27 -66.52 -43.53
CA SER A 237 -16.37 -67.07 -44.30
C SER A 237 -16.00 -67.40 -45.74
N CYS A 238 -15.14 -66.66 -46.40
CA CYS A 238 -14.62 -66.97 -47.72
C CYS A 238 -13.63 -68.14 -47.71
N ARG A 239 -12.89 -68.35 -46.63
CA ARG A 239 -11.92 -69.45 -46.50
C ARG A 239 -12.56 -70.80 -46.20
N GLU A 240 -13.75 -70.84 -45.62
CA GLU A 240 -14.55 -72.05 -45.37
C GLU A 240 -15.32 -72.53 -46.61
N ARG A 241 -15.41 -71.71 -47.67
CA ARG A 241 -16.15 -72.06 -48.89
C ARG A 241 -15.23 -72.51 -50.03
N VAL A 242 -13.96 -72.72 -49.83
CA VAL A 242 -12.99 -73.33 -50.77
C VAL A 242 -12.55 -74.66 -50.22
#